data_8bebacb15598d72ab3d2a33b372b6657
#
_entry.id   8bebacb15598d72ab3d2a33b372b6657
#
_cell.length_a   1.000
_cell.length_b   1.000
_cell.length_c   1.000
_cell.angle_alpha   90.00
_cell.angle_beta   90.00
_cell.angle_gamma   90.00
#
_symmetry.space_group_name_H-M   'P 1'
#
loop_
_entity.id
_entity.type
_entity.pdbx_description
1 polymer ?
#
loop_
_entity_poly.entity_id
_entity_poly.type
_entity_poly.pdbx_seq_one_letter_code
_entity_poly.pdbx_strand_id
1 'polypeptide(L)'
;QCRAIFYGKIMSNVECPCGQGEYKQCCQPLHLGQSHAQSVAQLMRSRYSAFAKQQIDYIVQSPALGQQQALDVAAIAEWSRSNQWVKLDVVQANEKLDKNHAMVEFKAYYHDGTSPQIHHEISHFVKHAEAWYFLDPTTEMHITMKQACICGSGKKFKQCCAQFL
;
A
#
# COMPACT_ATOMS: atom_id res chain seq x y z
N GLN A 1 -24.16 28.74 -42.11
CA GLN A 1 -24.12 27.37 -41.53
C GLN A 1 -22.81 27.22 -40.77
N CYS A 2 -22.84 27.44 -39.44
CA CYS A 2 -21.70 27.20 -38.53
C CYS A 2 -21.68 25.72 -38.16
N ARG A 3 -20.68 24.98 -38.64
CA ARG A 3 -20.35 23.63 -38.11
C ARG A 3 -19.65 23.80 -36.76
N ALA A 4 -20.31 23.42 -35.71
CA ALA A 4 -19.69 23.26 -34.40
C ALA A 4 -18.73 22.05 -34.47
N ILE A 5 -17.43 22.34 -34.40
CA ILE A 5 -16.40 21.31 -34.22
C ILE A 5 -16.44 20.88 -32.78
N PHE A 6 -17.03 19.71 -32.50
CA PHE A 6 -16.88 19.05 -31.22
C PHE A 6 -15.41 18.61 -31.05
N TYR A 7 -14.64 19.38 -30.34
CA TYR A 7 -13.37 18.90 -29.75
C TYR A 7 -13.72 17.86 -28.71
N GLY A 8 -13.76 16.61 -29.14
CA GLY A 8 -13.76 15.48 -28.21
C GLY A 8 -12.49 15.57 -27.37
N LYS A 9 -12.66 15.89 -26.09
CA LYS A 9 -11.59 15.83 -25.07
C LYS A 9 -11.10 14.39 -25.07
N ILE A 10 -9.95 14.13 -25.72
CA ILE A 10 -9.25 12.86 -25.60
C ILE A 10 -8.82 12.80 -24.13
N MET A 11 -9.63 12.12 -23.32
CA MET A 11 -9.24 11.76 -21.95
C MET A 11 -8.13 10.72 -22.11
N SER A 12 -6.88 11.14 -21.96
CA SER A 12 -5.75 10.23 -21.92
C SER A 12 -5.98 9.29 -20.74
N ASN A 13 -6.31 8.05 -21.04
CA ASN A 13 -6.41 6.99 -20.06
C ASN A 13 -4.99 6.73 -19.52
N VAL A 14 -4.73 7.19 -18.30
CA VAL A 14 -3.43 6.95 -17.64
C VAL A 14 -3.50 5.57 -17.01
N GLU A 15 -2.63 4.68 -17.47
CA GLU A 15 -2.50 3.33 -16.90
C GLU A 15 -2.10 3.42 -15.42
N CYS A 16 -2.68 2.55 -14.61
CA CYS A 16 -2.35 2.47 -13.20
C CYS A 16 -0.95 1.85 -13.03
N PRO A 17 -0.07 2.44 -12.20
CA PRO A 17 1.26 1.86 -11.94
C PRO A 17 1.21 0.41 -11.48
N CYS A 18 0.12 -0.04 -10.84
CA CYS A 18 -0.04 -1.42 -10.41
C CYS A 18 -0.31 -2.43 -11.55
N GLY A 19 -0.53 -1.96 -12.78
CA GLY A 19 -0.74 -2.79 -13.97
C GLY A 19 -2.14 -3.42 -14.09
N GLN A 20 -3.15 -2.99 -13.31
CA GLN A 20 -4.49 -3.60 -13.30
C GLN A 20 -5.56 -2.75 -14.02
N GLY A 21 -5.15 -1.79 -14.84
CA GLY A 21 -6.07 -0.98 -15.64
C GLY A 21 -5.87 0.51 -15.48
N GLU A 22 -6.91 1.29 -15.75
CA GLU A 22 -6.86 2.75 -15.70
C GLU A 22 -6.80 3.25 -14.25
N TYR A 23 -5.87 4.15 -13.95
CA TYR A 23 -5.63 4.66 -12.59
C TYR A 23 -6.89 5.23 -11.92
N LYS A 24 -7.70 5.99 -12.67
CA LYS A 24 -8.93 6.60 -12.15
C LYS A 24 -9.96 5.59 -11.65
N GLN A 25 -9.96 4.38 -12.21
CA GLN A 25 -10.88 3.30 -11.87
C GLN A 25 -10.21 2.24 -10.98
N CYS A 26 -8.89 2.28 -10.83
CA CYS A 26 -8.09 1.29 -10.11
C CYS A 26 -7.68 1.80 -8.73
N CYS A 27 -6.50 2.42 -8.60
CA CYS A 27 -5.96 2.82 -7.31
C CYS A 27 -6.37 4.24 -6.86
N GLN A 28 -6.77 5.13 -7.77
CA GLN A 28 -7.12 6.50 -7.40
C GLN A 28 -8.26 6.60 -6.38
N PRO A 29 -9.37 5.84 -6.48
CA PRO A 29 -10.43 5.91 -5.47
C PRO A 29 -9.95 5.54 -4.07
N LEU A 30 -8.99 4.61 -3.97
CA LEU A 30 -8.35 4.22 -2.71
C LEU A 30 -7.47 5.35 -2.18
N HIS A 31 -6.64 5.96 -3.05
CA HIS A 31 -5.76 7.08 -2.69
C HIS A 31 -6.54 8.31 -2.22
N LEU A 32 -7.74 8.53 -2.75
CA LEU A 32 -8.62 9.64 -2.38
C LEU A 32 -9.53 9.32 -1.18
N GLY A 33 -9.45 8.12 -0.60
CA GLY A 33 -10.29 7.70 0.51
C GLY A 33 -11.77 7.50 0.13
N GLN A 34 -12.09 7.38 -1.15
CA GLN A 34 -13.45 7.16 -1.66
C GLN A 34 -13.90 5.71 -1.53
N SER A 35 -12.95 4.79 -1.42
CA SER A 35 -13.18 3.36 -1.20
C SER A 35 -12.03 2.75 -0.41
N HIS A 36 -12.26 1.55 0.14
CA HIS A 36 -11.25 0.74 0.84
C HIS A 36 -10.88 -0.48 0.03
N ALA A 37 -9.64 -0.95 0.20
CA ALA A 37 -9.17 -2.18 -0.42
C ALA A 37 -10.02 -3.38 0.05
N GLN A 38 -10.52 -4.15 -0.90
CA GLN A 38 -11.38 -5.32 -0.66
C GLN A 38 -10.55 -6.59 -0.40
N SER A 39 -9.26 -6.58 -0.76
CA SER A 39 -8.32 -7.67 -0.55
C SER A 39 -6.94 -7.16 -0.19
N VAL A 40 -6.10 -8.01 0.39
CA VAL A 40 -4.71 -7.63 0.69
C VAL A 40 -3.89 -7.43 -0.58
N ALA A 41 -4.17 -8.17 -1.65
CA ALA A 41 -3.53 -7.94 -2.94
C ALA A 41 -3.88 -6.54 -3.49
N GLN A 42 -5.13 -6.10 -3.36
CA GLN A 42 -5.54 -4.75 -3.75
C GLN A 42 -4.86 -3.69 -2.89
N LEU A 43 -4.76 -3.89 -1.58
CA LEU A 43 -4.03 -2.98 -0.70
C LEU A 43 -2.55 -2.89 -1.10
N MET A 44 -1.88 -4.02 -1.35
CA MET A 44 -0.48 -4.03 -1.79
C MET A 44 -0.29 -3.27 -3.11
N ARG A 45 -1.16 -3.53 -4.10
CA ARG A 45 -1.14 -2.85 -5.40
C ARG A 45 -1.34 -1.34 -5.25
N SER A 46 -2.26 -0.93 -4.40
CA SER A 46 -2.54 0.49 -4.18
C SER A 46 -1.40 1.19 -3.43
N ARG A 47 -0.72 0.52 -2.50
CA ARG A 47 0.49 1.04 -1.85
C ARG A 47 1.63 1.24 -2.85
N TYR A 48 1.89 0.25 -3.73
CA TYR A 48 2.88 0.39 -4.80
C TYR A 48 2.56 1.58 -5.71
N SER A 49 1.31 1.69 -6.16
CA SER A 49 0.86 2.82 -6.99
C SER A 49 1.00 4.16 -6.25
N ALA A 50 0.81 4.16 -4.93
CA ALA A 50 1.00 5.36 -4.11
C ALA A 50 2.46 5.81 -4.08
N PHE A 51 3.42 4.88 -4.00
CA PHE A 51 4.84 5.20 -4.14
C PHE A 51 5.15 5.76 -5.54
N ALA A 52 4.65 5.13 -6.59
CA ALA A 52 4.87 5.58 -7.98
C ALA A 52 4.25 6.95 -8.27
N LYS A 53 3.16 7.29 -7.61
CA LYS A 53 2.42 8.55 -7.79
C LYS A 53 2.64 9.56 -6.68
N GLN A 54 3.54 9.29 -5.74
CA GLN A 54 3.86 10.15 -4.60
C GLN A 54 2.63 10.54 -3.76
N GLN A 55 1.71 9.58 -3.56
CA GLN A 55 0.54 9.73 -2.70
C GLN A 55 0.93 9.43 -1.24
N ILE A 56 1.73 10.31 -0.65
CA ILE A 56 2.38 10.09 0.64
C ILE A 56 1.35 9.91 1.76
N ASP A 57 0.28 10.69 1.76
CA ASP A 57 -0.80 10.58 2.77
C ASP A 57 -1.40 9.16 2.79
N TYR A 58 -1.62 8.55 1.63
CA TYR A 58 -2.11 7.18 1.54
C TYR A 58 -1.10 6.18 2.09
N ILE A 59 0.19 6.35 1.76
CA ILE A 59 1.26 5.47 2.25
C ILE A 59 1.30 5.48 3.78
N VAL A 60 1.20 6.66 4.42
CA VAL A 60 1.30 6.79 5.88
C VAL A 60 0.02 6.45 6.62
N GLN A 61 -1.13 6.42 5.95
CA GLN A 61 -2.42 6.03 6.53
C GLN A 61 -2.74 4.54 6.37
N SER A 62 -2.01 3.82 5.54
CA SER A 62 -2.26 2.41 5.25
C SER A 62 -1.58 1.38 6.19
N PRO A 63 -0.55 1.70 6.98
CA PRO A 63 -0.08 0.81 8.05
C PRO A 63 -1.03 0.73 9.22
N ALA A 64 -0.83 -0.31 10.08
CA ALA A 64 -1.61 -0.51 11.29
C ALA A 64 -1.68 0.77 12.15
N LEU A 65 -2.83 1.04 12.73
CA LEU A 65 -3.14 2.33 13.38
C LEU A 65 -2.10 2.75 14.42
N GLY A 66 -1.60 1.80 15.23
CA GLY A 66 -0.58 2.07 16.24
C GLY A 66 0.83 2.31 15.67
N GLN A 67 1.05 2.07 14.38
CA GLN A 67 2.34 2.33 13.72
C GLN A 67 2.40 3.70 13.04
N GLN A 68 1.27 4.29 12.71
CA GLN A 68 1.22 5.48 11.83
C GLN A 68 2.00 6.67 12.38
N GLN A 69 1.95 6.92 13.70
CA GLN A 69 2.67 8.04 14.31
C GLN A 69 4.19 7.82 14.44
N ALA A 70 4.65 6.59 14.32
CA ALA A 70 6.06 6.21 14.40
C ALA A 70 6.75 6.18 13.02
N LEU A 71 6.01 6.45 11.92
CA LEU A 71 6.57 6.43 10.58
C LEU A 71 7.48 7.64 10.34
N ASP A 72 8.61 7.40 9.67
CA ASP A 72 9.44 8.47 9.12
C ASP A 72 8.87 8.94 7.77
N VAL A 73 7.97 9.91 7.84
CA VAL A 73 7.26 10.45 6.66
C VAL A 73 8.24 11.08 5.67
N ALA A 74 9.28 11.73 6.14
CA ALA A 74 10.28 12.35 5.28
C ALA A 74 11.08 11.29 4.51
N ALA A 75 11.48 10.20 5.17
CA ALA A 75 12.17 9.09 4.52
C ALA A 75 11.25 8.37 3.51
N ILE A 76 9.97 8.18 3.83
CA ILE A 76 8.98 7.60 2.91
C ILE A 76 8.82 8.48 1.65
N ALA A 77 8.68 9.80 1.84
CA ALA A 77 8.55 10.74 0.73
C ALA A 77 9.81 10.77 -0.15
N GLU A 78 10.99 10.72 0.45
CA GLU A 78 12.26 10.67 -0.28
C GLU A 78 12.39 9.36 -1.08
N TRP A 79 12.09 8.22 -0.47
CA TRP A 79 12.08 6.92 -1.13
C TRP A 79 11.13 6.89 -2.33
N SER A 80 9.92 7.43 -2.16
CA SER A 80 8.93 7.54 -3.24
C SER A 80 9.44 8.38 -4.40
N ARG A 81 10.06 9.54 -4.12
CA ARG A 81 10.48 10.54 -5.10
C ARG A 81 11.76 10.16 -5.83
N SER A 82 12.74 9.59 -5.12
CA SER A 82 14.09 9.33 -5.64
C SER A 82 14.18 8.10 -6.54
N ASN A 83 13.16 7.26 -6.57
CA ASN A 83 13.13 6.05 -7.36
C ASN A 83 12.18 6.18 -8.55
N GLN A 84 12.59 5.61 -9.69
CA GLN A 84 11.72 5.42 -10.85
C GLN A 84 11.07 4.04 -10.76
N TRP A 85 9.78 4.02 -10.49
CA TRP A 85 9.00 2.80 -10.34
C TRP A 85 8.65 2.22 -11.71
N VAL A 86 8.92 0.92 -11.92
CA VAL A 86 8.83 0.25 -13.22
C VAL A 86 7.62 -0.66 -13.29
N LYS A 87 7.52 -1.64 -12.40
CA LYS A 87 6.38 -2.58 -12.33
C LYS A 87 6.28 -3.27 -10.98
N LEU A 88 5.12 -3.86 -10.73
CA LEU A 88 4.86 -4.71 -9.58
C LEU A 88 4.43 -6.10 -10.05
N ASP A 89 5.09 -7.14 -9.52
CA ASP A 89 4.64 -8.53 -9.65
C ASP A 89 4.14 -8.99 -8.27
N VAL A 90 2.87 -9.32 -8.15
CA VAL A 90 2.31 -10.03 -6.99
C VAL A 90 2.52 -11.51 -7.24
N VAL A 91 3.43 -12.12 -6.48
CA VAL A 91 3.83 -13.53 -6.64
C VAL A 91 2.73 -14.45 -6.10
N GLN A 92 2.28 -14.15 -4.87
CA GLN A 92 1.15 -14.85 -4.25
C GLN A 92 0.52 -13.99 -3.16
N ALA A 93 -0.74 -14.28 -2.85
CA ALA A 93 -1.45 -13.71 -1.73
C ALA A 93 -2.17 -14.82 -0.96
N ASN A 94 -2.09 -14.77 0.36
CA ASN A 94 -2.86 -15.63 1.25
C ASN A 94 -3.75 -14.74 2.12
N GLU A 95 -5.04 -14.72 1.82
CA GLU A 95 -6.05 -13.88 2.48
C GLU A 95 -6.38 -14.35 3.91
N LYS A 96 -5.92 -15.54 4.33
CA LYS A 96 -6.24 -16.14 5.62
C LYS A 96 -5.07 -16.90 6.22
N LEU A 97 -4.15 -16.17 6.86
CA LEU A 97 -3.19 -16.79 7.79
C LEU A 97 -3.89 -17.19 9.10
N ASP A 98 -4.77 -16.31 9.56
CA ASP A 98 -5.74 -16.56 10.61
C ASP A 98 -7.02 -15.73 10.37
N LYS A 99 -7.86 -15.54 11.38
CA LYS A 99 -9.12 -14.79 11.25
C LYS A 99 -8.93 -13.35 10.75
N ASN A 100 -7.82 -12.71 11.12
CA ASN A 100 -7.59 -11.27 10.89
C ASN A 100 -6.26 -10.96 10.20
N HIS A 101 -5.46 -11.96 9.86
CA HIS A 101 -4.14 -11.75 9.25
C HIS A 101 -4.02 -12.42 7.89
N ALA A 102 -3.28 -11.77 7.01
CA ALA A 102 -3.04 -12.20 5.64
C ALA A 102 -1.60 -11.84 5.22
N MET A 103 -1.15 -12.35 4.09
CA MET A 103 0.16 -12.04 3.54
C MET A 103 0.11 -11.86 2.03
N VAL A 104 1.04 -11.08 1.52
CA VAL A 104 1.31 -10.94 0.08
C VAL A 104 2.82 -11.04 -0.15
N GLU A 105 3.23 -11.92 -1.03
CA GLU A 105 4.58 -11.94 -1.59
C GLU A 105 4.60 -11.16 -2.90
N PHE A 106 5.53 -10.23 -3.03
CA PHE A 106 5.63 -9.38 -4.22
C PHE A 106 7.07 -9.06 -4.59
N LYS A 107 7.24 -8.62 -5.84
CA LYS A 107 8.46 -8.00 -6.35
C LYS A 107 8.13 -6.65 -6.93
N ALA A 108 8.72 -5.59 -6.37
CA ALA A 108 8.64 -4.23 -6.90
C ALA A 108 9.94 -3.92 -7.66
N TYR A 109 9.81 -3.58 -8.92
CA TYR A 109 10.92 -3.24 -9.80
C TYR A 109 11.03 -1.73 -9.91
N TYR A 110 12.22 -1.22 -9.69
CA TYR A 110 12.49 0.22 -9.77
C TYR A 110 13.92 0.49 -10.22
N HIS A 111 14.20 1.72 -10.61
CA HIS A 111 15.54 2.22 -10.89
C HIS A 111 15.90 3.28 -9.85
N ASP A 112 17.04 3.14 -9.20
CA ASP A 112 17.48 4.03 -8.11
C ASP A 112 18.25 5.27 -8.60
N GLY A 113 18.26 5.51 -9.93
CA GLY A 113 19.06 6.55 -10.58
C GLY A 113 20.42 6.05 -11.07
N THR A 114 20.91 4.93 -10.53
CA THR A 114 22.20 4.32 -10.91
C THR A 114 22.02 2.97 -11.62
N SER A 115 21.14 2.12 -11.08
CA SER A 115 20.92 0.76 -11.58
C SER A 115 19.49 0.27 -11.35
N PRO A 116 19.05 -0.76 -12.13
CA PRO A 116 17.80 -1.46 -11.86
C PRO A 116 17.86 -2.19 -10.52
N GLN A 117 16.78 -2.13 -9.76
CA GLN A 117 16.63 -2.77 -8.45
C GLN A 117 15.37 -3.61 -8.40
N ILE A 118 15.36 -4.62 -7.53
CA ILE A 118 14.20 -5.45 -7.21
C ILE A 118 14.05 -5.48 -5.69
N HIS A 119 12.92 -4.99 -5.20
CA HIS A 119 12.52 -5.19 -3.80
C HIS A 119 11.59 -6.39 -3.74
N HIS A 120 12.07 -7.49 -3.19
CA HIS A 120 11.30 -8.73 -2.99
C HIS A 120 10.97 -8.86 -1.51
N GLU A 121 9.70 -8.94 -1.18
CA GLU A 121 9.24 -8.98 0.20
C GLU A 121 8.00 -9.87 0.36
N ILE A 122 7.86 -10.47 1.54
CA ILE A 122 6.61 -11.04 2.04
C ILE A 122 6.09 -10.07 3.10
N SER A 123 5.04 -9.34 2.73
CA SER A 123 4.38 -8.40 3.64
C SER A 123 3.20 -9.03 4.34
N HIS A 124 3.03 -8.69 5.60
CA HIS A 124 1.87 -9.11 6.40
C HIS A 124 0.87 -7.97 6.58
N PHE A 125 -0.38 -8.34 6.76
CA PHE A 125 -1.52 -7.42 6.85
C PHE A 125 -2.45 -7.87 7.97
N VAL A 126 -3.13 -6.91 8.58
CA VAL A 126 -4.12 -7.15 9.61
C VAL A 126 -5.44 -6.48 9.25
N LYS A 127 -6.55 -7.18 9.50
CA LYS A 127 -7.91 -6.65 9.35
C LYS A 127 -8.41 -6.08 10.67
N HIS A 128 -8.85 -4.85 10.65
CA HIS A 128 -9.49 -4.18 11.77
C HIS A 128 -10.66 -3.33 11.27
N ALA A 129 -11.83 -3.44 11.93
CA ALA A 129 -13.04 -2.71 11.56
C ALA A 129 -13.37 -2.79 10.05
N GLU A 130 -13.31 -4.01 9.49
CA GLU A 130 -13.57 -4.35 8.08
C GLU A 130 -12.56 -3.76 7.05
N ALA A 131 -11.51 -3.09 7.50
CA ALA A 131 -10.44 -2.57 6.64
C ALA A 131 -9.13 -3.34 6.84
N TRP A 132 -8.38 -3.50 5.77
CA TRP A 132 -7.03 -4.06 5.79
C TRP A 132 -5.98 -2.98 6.06
N TYR A 133 -4.97 -3.30 6.86
CA TYR A 133 -3.83 -2.46 7.19
C TYR A 133 -2.53 -3.23 6.99
N PHE A 134 -1.51 -2.53 6.50
CA PHE A 134 -0.17 -3.07 6.36
C PHE A 134 0.53 -3.16 7.74
N LEU A 135 1.18 -4.28 8.01
CA LEU A 135 2.08 -4.42 9.15
C LEU A 135 3.49 -4.09 8.71
N ASP A 136 3.98 -2.91 9.08
CA ASP A 136 5.28 -2.41 8.66
C ASP A 136 6.40 -2.96 9.55
N PRO A 137 7.26 -3.85 9.02
CA PRO A 137 8.35 -4.45 9.81
C PRO A 137 9.52 -3.47 10.03
N THR A 138 9.55 -2.34 9.34
CA THR A 138 10.64 -1.36 9.41
C THR A 138 10.37 -0.25 10.42
N THR A 139 9.15 -0.15 10.94
CA THR A 139 8.79 0.87 11.92
C THR A 139 9.40 0.55 13.28
N GLU A 140 10.30 1.42 13.74
CA GLU A 140 10.90 1.29 15.07
C GLU A 140 9.90 1.68 16.17
N MET A 141 9.49 0.71 16.95
CA MET A 141 8.56 0.89 18.06
C MET A 141 8.99 0.08 19.28
N HIS A 142 8.91 0.69 20.47
CA HIS A 142 9.08 -0.01 21.73
C HIS A 142 7.75 -0.64 22.17
N ILE A 143 7.45 -1.83 21.64
CA ILE A 143 6.20 -2.56 21.92
C ILE A 143 6.51 -3.72 22.87
N THR A 144 5.84 -3.74 24.03
CA THR A 144 5.91 -4.88 24.93
C THR A 144 4.89 -5.95 24.53
N MET A 145 5.23 -7.22 24.73
CA MET A 145 4.36 -8.35 24.36
C MET A 145 3.01 -8.35 25.09
N LYS A 146 2.92 -7.66 26.25
CA LYS A 146 1.72 -7.63 27.10
C LYS A 146 0.80 -6.44 26.82
N GLN A 147 1.27 -5.42 26.09
CA GLN A 147 0.44 -4.25 25.80
C GLN A 147 -0.63 -4.52 24.77
N ALA A 148 -1.59 -3.60 24.62
CA ALA A 148 -2.63 -3.66 23.61
C ALA A 148 -2.00 -3.67 22.18
N CYS A 149 -2.56 -4.49 21.29
CA CYS A 149 -2.03 -4.64 19.95
C CYS A 149 -2.16 -3.35 19.12
N ILE A 150 -1.15 -3.08 18.33
CA ILE A 150 -1.07 -1.93 17.42
C ILE A 150 -2.18 -1.89 16.36
N CYS A 151 -2.85 -3.01 16.08
CA CYS A 151 -3.95 -3.05 15.12
C CYS A 151 -5.28 -2.49 15.67
N GLY A 152 -5.36 -2.19 16.97
CA GLY A 152 -6.58 -1.70 17.59
C GLY A 152 -7.59 -2.78 18.00
N SER A 153 -7.25 -4.07 17.91
CA SER A 153 -8.16 -5.18 18.24
C SER A 153 -8.51 -5.30 19.73
N GLY A 154 -7.77 -4.62 20.61
CA GLY A 154 -7.89 -4.77 22.07
C GLY A 154 -7.22 -6.02 22.63
N LYS A 155 -6.75 -6.95 21.80
CA LYS A 155 -5.96 -8.11 22.24
C LYS A 155 -4.56 -7.68 22.65
N LYS A 156 -3.86 -8.53 23.43
CA LYS A 156 -2.44 -8.33 23.71
C LYS A 156 -1.62 -8.52 22.42
N PHE A 157 -0.56 -7.72 22.26
CA PHE A 157 0.31 -7.78 21.08
C PHE A 157 0.83 -9.19 20.80
N LYS A 158 1.31 -9.91 21.83
CA LYS A 158 1.78 -11.31 21.70
C LYS A 158 0.75 -12.30 21.20
N GLN A 159 -0.55 -11.99 21.32
CA GLN A 159 -1.66 -12.85 20.92
C GLN A 159 -2.29 -12.40 19.59
N CYS A 160 -1.69 -11.43 18.93
CA CYS A 160 -2.21 -10.83 17.71
C CYS A 160 -1.09 -10.60 16.69
N CYS A 161 -0.61 -9.37 16.50
CA CYS A 161 0.31 -9.03 15.41
C CYS A 161 1.79 -9.40 15.66
N ALA A 162 2.21 -9.71 16.90
CA ALA A 162 3.61 -9.93 17.21
C ALA A 162 4.30 -11.04 16.39
N GLN A 163 3.56 -12.06 15.98
CA GLN A 163 4.10 -13.15 15.15
C GLN A 163 4.29 -12.77 13.68
N PHE A 164 3.84 -11.59 13.26
CA PHE A 164 3.88 -11.12 11.88
C PHE A 164 4.77 -9.87 11.70
N LEU A 165 5.52 -9.49 12.75
CA LEU A 165 6.41 -8.33 12.77
C LEU A 165 7.83 -8.70 13.20
#